data_33f5702789056c40efcd386a67fd5dd3
#
_entry.id   33f5702789056c40efcd386a67fd5dd3
#
_cell.length_a   1.000
_cell.length_b   1.000
_cell.length_c   1.000
_cell.angle_alpha   90.00
_cell.angle_beta   90.00
_cell.angle_gamma   90.00
#
_symmetry.space_group_name_H-M   'P 1'
#
loop_
_entity.id
_entity.type
_entity.pdbx_description
1 polymer ?
#
loop_
_entity_poly.entity_id
_entity_poly.type
_entity_poly.pdbx_seq_one_letter_code
_entity_poly.pdbx_strand_id
1 'polypeptide(L)'
;MVGTMLCVVGTMANAAVIDLNGSWEFRFEEGKSPAQTAGAGFVPECRMSVPGCYDMMPQWLCKRGTGLYRRTFTLDQAVDNAYLIIDGMGLVGHFQIDGKDLGSHPYPYARLELATGPLSAGIHTVFAAIDNRFDWETLKLARPYYDFYLFGGFYHGVSLAFDNRKLFVRTRDYATGTVEIEAINFPKTDFDATLTFDGTNAMKASFRNARTTMQVPHFRLWSPESPNLHTVALDQESQTPKVSARFGIREIKAENKHLLLNGEPLYLKGANRHESHPQFGAATPDALMIEDIQNLKALGGNFFRGCHYQQAQRFLDYCDEMGVLVWEESLGWGNGSHSEMALYELTNETFIAQQVIETREMVRTSFNHPSVIIFAFMNEFASGSKSGKALADKLIEAIKAEDSGRLVTFACSHIDKDISNENTDIIAFNTYPGWIGSDAGAPENLRRLIYDGVDRAVARFRKAYPQKPIIVSEMGTCGVYGQHDPAAAQWTEEFEAEYDANVLDAVLANPEITGIALWQFTDARSYHRGGAPIRSKPFAQNLAGLYDGFRRPKAVVPVVKAKFAQKAKIEER
;
A
#
# COMPACT_ATOMS: atom_id res chain seq x y z
N MET A 1 -45.39 -10.85 -17.57
CA MET A 1 -44.46 -10.01 -18.33
C MET A 1 -43.53 -9.36 -17.34
N VAL A 2 -42.36 -9.96 -17.18
CA VAL A 2 -41.30 -9.41 -16.31
C VAL A 2 -40.33 -8.71 -17.27
N GLY A 3 -40.30 -7.39 -17.21
CA GLY A 3 -39.41 -6.56 -18.00
C GLY A 3 -37.99 -6.62 -17.46
N THR A 4 -37.08 -7.18 -18.23
CA THR A 4 -35.64 -7.16 -17.97
C THR A 4 -35.13 -5.74 -18.25
N MET A 5 -34.77 -5.02 -17.18
CA MET A 5 -34.15 -3.71 -17.28
C MET A 5 -32.65 -3.92 -17.62
N LEU A 6 -32.29 -3.72 -18.90
CA LEU A 6 -30.90 -3.66 -19.33
C LEU A 6 -30.29 -2.36 -18.74
N CYS A 7 -29.40 -2.50 -17.77
CA CYS A 7 -28.48 -1.43 -17.40
C CYS A 7 -27.43 -1.30 -18.52
N VAL A 8 -27.56 -0.28 -19.34
CA VAL A 8 -26.50 0.13 -20.28
C VAL A 8 -25.42 0.82 -19.46
N VAL A 9 -24.40 0.08 -19.07
CA VAL A 9 -23.13 0.65 -18.56
C VAL A 9 -22.43 1.27 -19.77
N GLY A 10 -22.30 2.59 -19.77
CA GLY A 10 -21.56 3.34 -20.77
C GLY A 10 -20.11 2.84 -20.82
N THR A 11 -19.74 2.21 -21.93
CA THR A 11 -18.39 1.75 -22.21
C THR A 11 -17.48 2.97 -22.39
N MET A 12 -16.67 3.29 -21.36
CA MET A 12 -15.40 3.95 -21.63
C MET A 12 -14.57 2.99 -22.50
N ALA A 13 -14.01 3.50 -23.60
CA ALA A 13 -13.14 2.72 -24.46
C ALA A 13 -11.77 2.52 -23.77
N ASN A 14 -11.73 1.68 -22.76
CA ASN A 14 -10.50 1.13 -22.22
C ASN A 14 -9.99 0.04 -23.17
N ALA A 15 -8.67 -0.17 -23.21
CA ALA A 15 -8.10 -1.36 -23.82
C ALA A 15 -8.93 -2.57 -23.39
N ALA A 16 -9.32 -3.42 -24.36
CA ALA A 16 -10.15 -4.57 -24.03
C ALA A 16 -9.44 -5.41 -22.96
N VAL A 17 -10.06 -5.52 -21.81
CA VAL A 17 -9.57 -6.30 -20.68
C VAL A 17 -10.57 -7.40 -20.41
N ILE A 18 -10.09 -8.63 -20.29
CA ILE A 18 -10.90 -9.77 -19.83
C ILE A 18 -10.71 -9.94 -18.34
N ASP A 19 -11.79 -9.84 -17.59
CA ASP A 19 -11.80 -10.17 -16.16
C ASP A 19 -11.69 -11.69 -15.97
N LEU A 20 -10.65 -12.11 -15.26
CA LEU A 20 -10.41 -13.50 -14.88
C LEU A 20 -10.76 -13.78 -13.42
N ASN A 21 -11.36 -12.84 -12.71
CA ASN A 21 -11.82 -13.04 -11.33
C ASN A 21 -12.97 -14.07 -11.27
N GLY A 22 -13.23 -14.57 -10.07
CA GLY A 22 -14.33 -15.51 -9.79
C GLY A 22 -13.84 -16.91 -9.40
N SER A 23 -14.50 -17.96 -9.91
CA SER A 23 -14.25 -19.33 -9.47
C SER A 23 -13.16 -20.01 -10.30
N TRP A 24 -12.07 -20.37 -9.67
CA TRP A 24 -10.96 -21.13 -10.25
C TRP A 24 -10.94 -22.57 -9.72
N GLU A 25 -10.50 -23.53 -10.50
CA GLU A 25 -10.14 -24.87 -10.02
C GLU A 25 -8.92 -24.77 -9.12
N PHE A 26 -8.91 -25.51 -8.01
CA PHE A 26 -7.91 -25.36 -6.97
C PHE A 26 -7.47 -26.69 -6.36
N ARG A 27 -6.20 -26.78 -6.00
CA ARG A 27 -5.59 -27.82 -5.16
C ARG A 27 -4.51 -27.21 -4.28
N PHE A 28 -4.39 -27.70 -3.03
CA PHE A 28 -3.31 -27.31 -2.13
C PHE A 28 -2.23 -28.39 -2.07
N GLU A 29 -0.96 -27.99 -2.19
CA GLU A 29 0.19 -28.89 -2.02
C GLU A 29 1.12 -28.40 -0.93
N GLU A 30 1.35 -29.23 0.07
CA GLU A 30 2.28 -29.00 1.15
C GLU A 30 3.71 -29.37 0.69
N GLY A 31 4.70 -28.53 0.95
CA GLY A 31 6.13 -28.86 0.83
C GLY A 31 6.77 -28.75 -0.57
N LYS A 32 6.02 -28.45 -1.63
CA LYS A 32 6.59 -28.26 -2.98
C LYS A 32 6.74 -26.80 -3.35
N SER A 33 7.75 -26.44 -4.14
CA SER A 33 7.89 -25.09 -4.67
C SER A 33 6.95 -24.86 -5.87
N PRO A 34 6.57 -23.60 -6.18
CA PRO A 34 5.73 -23.28 -7.33
C PRO A 34 6.23 -23.83 -8.65
N ALA A 35 7.54 -23.70 -8.92
CA ALA A 35 8.15 -24.20 -10.15
C ALA A 35 8.13 -25.73 -10.27
N GLN A 36 8.16 -26.47 -9.15
CA GLN A 36 8.10 -27.94 -9.14
C GLN A 36 6.69 -28.49 -9.39
N THR A 37 5.65 -27.66 -9.20
CA THR A 37 4.25 -28.06 -9.30
C THR A 37 3.60 -27.63 -10.61
N ALA A 38 4.36 -26.96 -11.50
CA ALA A 38 3.87 -26.38 -12.72
C ALA A 38 3.21 -27.41 -13.65
N GLY A 39 1.88 -27.39 -13.71
CA GLY A 39 1.06 -27.85 -14.82
C GLY A 39 0.84 -29.34 -15.04
N ALA A 40 1.82 -30.21 -14.88
CA ALA A 40 1.68 -31.62 -15.24
C ALA A 40 0.86 -32.41 -14.20
N GLY A 41 -0.29 -32.99 -14.64
CA GLY A 41 -1.12 -33.87 -13.79
C GLY A 41 -1.99 -33.13 -12.77
N PHE A 42 -2.32 -31.86 -13.01
CA PHE A 42 -3.21 -31.10 -12.13
C PHE A 42 -4.63 -31.72 -12.10
N VAL A 43 -5.02 -32.21 -10.95
CA VAL A 43 -6.38 -32.65 -10.65
C VAL A 43 -6.92 -31.75 -9.54
N PRO A 44 -8.00 -30.99 -9.78
CA PRO A 44 -8.54 -30.08 -8.76
C PRO A 44 -9.19 -30.85 -7.61
N GLU A 45 -9.04 -30.35 -6.38
CA GLU A 45 -9.72 -30.84 -5.20
C GLU A 45 -11.04 -30.09 -4.97
N CYS A 46 -11.06 -28.81 -5.32
CA CYS A 46 -12.23 -27.94 -5.14
C CYS A 46 -12.19 -26.73 -6.07
N ARG A 47 -13.05 -25.76 -5.78
CA ARG A 47 -13.06 -24.41 -6.39
C ARG A 47 -12.63 -23.39 -5.36
N MET A 48 -11.83 -22.39 -5.78
CA MET A 48 -11.38 -21.26 -4.97
C MET A 48 -11.81 -19.96 -5.63
N SER A 49 -12.19 -18.98 -4.82
CA SER A 49 -12.41 -17.63 -5.31
C SER A 49 -11.08 -16.93 -5.64
N VAL A 50 -11.09 -16.13 -6.69
CA VAL A 50 -10.04 -15.16 -7.01
C VAL A 50 -10.74 -13.80 -7.19
N PRO A 51 -10.40 -12.76 -6.40
CA PRO A 51 -9.51 -12.78 -5.24
C PRO A 51 -9.93 -13.75 -4.12
N GLY A 52 -8.92 -14.19 -3.33
CA GLY A 52 -9.15 -15.05 -2.17
C GLY A 52 -7.85 -15.61 -1.59
N CYS A 53 -7.83 -15.75 -0.26
CA CYS A 53 -6.71 -16.33 0.48
C CYS A 53 -7.05 -17.76 0.87
N TYR A 54 -6.32 -18.76 0.32
CA TYR A 54 -6.61 -20.18 0.58
C TYR A 54 -6.36 -20.58 2.03
N ASP A 55 -5.38 -19.95 2.69
CA ASP A 55 -5.05 -20.21 4.09
C ASP A 55 -6.00 -19.54 5.11
N MET A 56 -7.09 -18.95 4.61
CA MET A 56 -8.26 -18.56 5.39
C MET A 56 -9.40 -19.60 5.33
N MET A 57 -9.32 -20.58 4.43
CA MET A 57 -10.30 -21.66 4.36
C MET A 57 -10.08 -22.68 5.50
N PRO A 58 -11.14 -23.22 6.11
CA PRO A 58 -11.01 -24.09 7.31
C PRO A 58 -10.04 -25.26 7.14
N GLN A 59 -10.01 -25.93 5.97
CA GLN A 59 -9.15 -27.07 5.71
C GLN A 59 -7.68 -26.71 5.56
N TRP A 60 -7.37 -25.45 5.23
CA TRP A 60 -5.98 -24.96 5.06
C TRP A 60 -5.65 -23.79 5.99
N LEU A 61 -6.47 -23.56 7.00
CA LEU A 61 -6.25 -22.45 7.94
C LEU A 61 -4.84 -22.53 8.56
N CYS A 62 -4.08 -21.46 8.40
CA CYS A 62 -2.69 -21.32 8.83
C CYS A 62 -1.69 -22.28 8.16
N LYS A 63 -2.06 -23.05 7.17
CA LYS A 63 -1.11 -23.93 6.47
C LYS A 63 -0.20 -23.13 5.56
N ARG A 64 1.03 -23.65 5.42
CA ARG A 64 2.04 -23.11 4.50
C ARG A 64 2.33 -24.12 3.41
N GLY A 65 2.29 -23.69 2.17
CA GLY A 65 2.47 -24.54 0.98
C GLY A 65 2.07 -23.80 -0.29
N THR A 66 1.85 -24.54 -1.36
CA THR A 66 1.53 -23.99 -2.68
C THR A 66 0.07 -24.25 -3.04
N GLY A 67 -0.68 -23.16 -3.27
CA GLY A 67 -2.00 -23.23 -3.89
C GLY A 67 -1.86 -23.28 -5.41
N LEU A 68 -2.41 -24.31 -6.03
CA LEU A 68 -2.45 -24.51 -7.47
C LEU A 68 -3.80 -24.08 -8.01
N TYR A 69 -3.80 -23.23 -9.02
CA TYR A 69 -4.99 -22.64 -9.61
C TYR A 69 -5.02 -22.89 -11.11
N ARG A 70 -6.23 -23.18 -11.66
CA ARG A 70 -6.46 -23.27 -13.10
C ARG A 70 -7.77 -22.60 -13.47
N ARG A 71 -7.74 -21.81 -14.57
CA ARG A 71 -8.91 -21.21 -15.16
C ARG A 71 -8.83 -21.22 -16.68
N THR A 72 -9.95 -21.50 -17.32
CA THR A 72 -10.12 -21.36 -18.78
C THR A 72 -10.87 -20.07 -19.09
N PHE A 73 -10.56 -19.48 -20.23
CA PHE A 73 -11.28 -18.35 -20.83
C PHE A 73 -11.30 -18.51 -22.35
N THR A 74 -12.12 -17.72 -23.04
CA THR A 74 -12.26 -17.78 -24.51
C THR A 74 -11.95 -16.42 -25.12
N LEU A 75 -11.17 -16.41 -26.19
CA LEU A 75 -10.96 -15.26 -27.08
C LEU A 75 -11.78 -15.45 -28.36
N ASP A 76 -12.61 -14.44 -28.68
CA ASP A 76 -13.39 -14.44 -29.93
C ASP A 76 -12.51 -14.17 -31.16
N GLN A 77 -11.40 -13.48 -30.99
CA GLN A 77 -10.44 -13.10 -32.03
C GLN A 77 -9.01 -13.31 -31.53
N ALA A 78 -8.11 -13.57 -32.50
CA ALA A 78 -6.68 -13.59 -32.20
C ALA A 78 -6.17 -12.20 -31.79
N VAL A 79 -5.20 -12.16 -30.88
CA VAL A 79 -4.54 -10.92 -30.41
C VAL A 79 -3.02 -11.06 -30.52
N ASP A 80 -2.36 -10.01 -31.00
CA ASP A 80 -0.91 -10.03 -31.22
C ASP A 80 -0.13 -9.85 -29.92
N ASN A 81 -0.71 -9.12 -28.97
CA ASN A 81 -0.10 -8.85 -27.66
C ASN A 81 -1.15 -9.06 -26.57
N ALA A 82 -0.78 -9.82 -25.55
CA ALA A 82 -1.58 -9.95 -24.36
C ALA A 82 -0.68 -9.99 -23.11
N TYR A 83 -1.23 -9.52 -22.01
CA TYR A 83 -0.54 -9.39 -20.72
C TYR A 83 -1.44 -9.97 -19.63
N LEU A 84 -0.95 -10.99 -18.93
CA LEU A 84 -1.60 -11.48 -17.73
C LEU A 84 -1.27 -10.50 -16.59
N ILE A 85 -2.32 -9.89 -16.04
CA ILE A 85 -2.23 -8.90 -14.97
C ILE A 85 -2.61 -9.57 -13.67
N ILE A 86 -1.74 -9.48 -12.67
CA ILE A 86 -2.00 -9.90 -11.29
C ILE A 86 -1.86 -8.67 -10.41
N ASP A 87 -2.95 -8.21 -9.79
CA ASP A 87 -2.95 -6.98 -9.02
C ASP A 87 -2.37 -7.12 -7.61
N GLY A 88 -2.17 -8.36 -7.15
CA GLY A 88 -1.52 -8.70 -5.89
C GLY A 88 -1.74 -10.16 -5.53
N MET A 89 -0.73 -10.76 -4.92
CA MET A 89 -0.76 -12.19 -4.58
C MET A 89 0.00 -12.48 -3.28
N GLY A 90 -0.01 -13.74 -2.87
CA GLY A 90 0.79 -14.30 -1.79
C GLY A 90 2.30 -14.10 -2.01
N LEU A 91 3.17 -14.99 -1.50
CA LEU A 91 4.59 -14.61 -1.45
C LEU A 91 5.33 -14.82 -2.76
N VAL A 92 5.13 -15.96 -3.41
CA VAL A 92 5.75 -16.27 -4.71
C VAL A 92 4.72 -16.85 -5.65
N GLY A 93 4.61 -16.28 -6.85
CA GLY A 93 3.74 -16.81 -7.92
C GLY A 93 4.54 -17.37 -9.08
N HIS A 94 4.12 -18.51 -9.63
CA HIS A 94 4.61 -19.05 -10.89
C HIS A 94 3.42 -19.19 -11.83
N PHE A 95 3.56 -18.69 -13.07
CA PHE A 95 2.44 -18.54 -13.99
C PHE A 95 2.70 -19.24 -15.33
N GLN A 96 1.66 -19.76 -15.91
CA GLN A 96 1.67 -20.31 -17.27
C GLN A 96 0.38 -19.95 -18.01
N ILE A 97 0.47 -19.81 -19.33
CA ILE A 97 -0.68 -19.73 -20.22
C ILE A 97 -0.51 -20.75 -21.36
N ASP A 98 -1.49 -21.63 -21.54
CA ASP A 98 -1.47 -22.74 -22.53
C ASP A 98 -0.18 -23.59 -22.46
N GLY A 99 0.37 -23.76 -21.25
CA GLY A 99 1.63 -24.47 -21.01
C GLY A 99 2.90 -23.63 -21.29
N LYS A 100 2.77 -22.42 -21.83
CA LYS A 100 3.89 -21.48 -21.95
C LYS A 100 4.24 -20.93 -20.58
N ASP A 101 5.49 -21.10 -20.17
CA ASP A 101 6.00 -20.59 -18.91
C ASP A 101 6.18 -19.06 -18.93
N LEU A 102 5.60 -18.38 -17.95
CA LEU A 102 5.77 -16.93 -17.71
C LEU A 102 6.69 -16.64 -16.52
N GLY A 103 7.28 -17.68 -15.90
CA GLY A 103 8.27 -17.57 -14.85
C GLY A 103 7.73 -17.51 -13.42
N SER A 104 8.70 -17.40 -12.48
CA SER A 104 8.43 -17.23 -11.04
C SER A 104 8.72 -15.81 -10.61
N HIS A 105 7.80 -15.25 -9.81
CA HIS A 105 7.79 -13.85 -9.41
C HIS A 105 7.70 -13.73 -7.89
N PRO A 106 8.79 -13.38 -7.19
CA PRO A 106 8.84 -13.22 -5.73
C PRO A 106 8.50 -11.78 -5.33
N TYR A 107 7.36 -11.25 -5.76
CA TYR A 107 6.92 -9.88 -5.51
C TYR A 107 5.55 -9.87 -4.87
N PRO A 108 5.44 -10.18 -3.55
CA PRO A 108 4.18 -10.15 -2.84
C PRO A 108 3.58 -8.75 -2.80
N TYR A 109 2.26 -8.67 -2.90
CA TYR A 109 1.46 -7.42 -2.97
C TYR A 109 1.70 -6.55 -4.20
N ALA A 110 2.80 -6.72 -4.93
CA ALA A 110 3.08 -5.94 -6.13
C ALA A 110 2.19 -6.36 -7.29
N ARG A 111 1.83 -5.39 -8.13
CA ARG A 111 1.18 -5.65 -9.41
C ARG A 111 2.19 -6.23 -10.40
N LEU A 112 1.80 -7.30 -11.09
CA LEU A 112 2.57 -7.92 -12.15
C LEU A 112 1.87 -7.75 -13.50
N GLU A 113 2.65 -7.50 -14.56
CA GLU A 113 2.20 -7.42 -15.95
C GLU A 113 3.06 -8.38 -16.79
N LEU A 114 2.56 -9.60 -17.01
CA LEU A 114 3.32 -10.68 -17.63
C LEU A 114 2.96 -10.82 -19.10
N ALA A 115 3.91 -10.53 -20.00
CA ALA A 115 3.71 -10.65 -21.44
C ALA A 115 3.49 -12.12 -21.84
N THR A 116 2.29 -12.44 -22.33
CA THR A 116 1.96 -13.79 -22.82
C THR A 116 2.45 -14.03 -24.25
N GLY A 117 2.65 -12.95 -25.01
CA GLY A 117 2.80 -12.98 -26.47
C GLY A 117 1.45 -13.09 -27.17
N PRO A 118 1.44 -13.45 -28.48
CA PRO A 118 0.22 -13.57 -29.26
C PRO A 118 -0.63 -14.77 -28.78
N LEU A 119 -1.95 -14.59 -28.79
CA LEU A 119 -2.93 -15.63 -28.48
C LEU A 119 -3.89 -15.78 -29.66
N SER A 120 -4.22 -17.01 -30.04
CA SER A 120 -5.18 -17.30 -31.12
C SER A 120 -6.61 -17.05 -30.67
N ALA A 121 -7.57 -17.05 -31.58
CA ALA A 121 -8.98 -17.21 -31.20
C ALA A 121 -9.21 -18.63 -30.66
N GLY A 122 -10.08 -18.78 -29.65
CA GLY A 122 -10.38 -20.06 -29.04
C GLY A 122 -10.26 -20.10 -27.53
N ILE A 123 -10.19 -21.29 -26.97
CA ILE A 123 -10.09 -21.53 -25.52
C ILE A 123 -8.65 -21.51 -25.10
N HIS A 124 -8.37 -20.77 -24.02
CA HIS A 124 -7.07 -20.66 -23.39
C HIS A 124 -7.14 -21.07 -21.91
N THR A 125 -6.00 -21.49 -21.37
CA THR A 125 -5.89 -21.92 -19.98
C THR A 125 -4.78 -21.15 -19.25
N VAL A 126 -5.12 -20.46 -18.17
CA VAL A 126 -4.17 -19.92 -17.20
C VAL A 126 -3.97 -20.93 -16.09
N PHE A 127 -2.71 -21.20 -15.76
CA PHE A 127 -2.30 -21.95 -14.60
C PHE A 127 -1.45 -21.05 -13.71
N ALA A 128 -1.69 -21.09 -12.38
CA ALA A 128 -0.89 -20.37 -11.40
C ALA A 128 -0.59 -21.25 -10.19
N ALA A 129 0.62 -21.14 -9.68
CA ALA A 129 1.05 -21.75 -8.43
C ALA A 129 1.49 -20.64 -7.47
N ILE A 130 0.79 -20.46 -6.36
CA ILE A 130 1.04 -19.40 -5.39
C ILE A 130 1.52 -20.02 -4.08
N ASP A 131 2.71 -19.66 -3.62
CA ASP A 131 3.36 -20.16 -2.43
C ASP A 131 3.38 -19.11 -1.32
N ASN A 132 2.92 -19.47 -0.11
CA ASN A 132 2.93 -18.61 1.06
C ASN A 132 3.99 -19.01 2.11
N ARG A 133 4.95 -19.86 1.76
CA ARG A 133 6.02 -20.27 2.70
C ARG A 133 7.07 -19.20 2.85
N PHE A 134 7.57 -19.06 4.09
CA PHE A 134 8.73 -18.23 4.38
C PHE A 134 9.99 -19.06 4.11
N ASP A 135 10.60 -18.83 2.96
CA ASP A 135 11.83 -19.50 2.55
C ASP A 135 12.78 -18.47 1.95
N TRP A 136 13.88 -18.19 2.64
CA TRP A 136 14.87 -17.22 2.19
C TRP A 136 15.50 -17.60 0.83
N GLU A 137 15.62 -18.88 0.54
CA GLU A 137 16.19 -19.32 -0.73
C GLU A 137 15.26 -19.03 -1.91
N THR A 138 13.95 -19.09 -1.68
CA THR A 138 12.93 -18.86 -2.71
C THR A 138 12.48 -17.41 -2.75
N LEU A 139 12.36 -16.77 -1.58
CA LEU A 139 11.81 -15.42 -1.42
C LEU A 139 12.76 -14.56 -0.58
N LYS A 140 13.55 -13.72 -1.24
CA LYS A 140 14.55 -12.86 -0.57
C LYS A 140 13.93 -11.69 0.18
N LEU A 141 12.68 -11.29 -0.13
CA LEU A 141 12.00 -10.16 0.52
C LEU A 141 11.31 -10.52 1.82
N ALA A 142 10.83 -11.75 1.97
CA ALA A 142 10.18 -12.22 3.19
C ALA A 142 11.18 -12.89 4.13
N ARG A 143 10.85 -12.84 5.39
CA ARG A 143 11.64 -13.39 6.50
C ARG A 143 10.81 -14.43 7.26
N PRO A 144 11.43 -15.33 8.03
CA PRO A 144 10.73 -16.28 8.87
C PRO A 144 9.80 -15.65 9.93
N TYR A 145 9.97 -14.34 10.20
CA TYR A 145 9.19 -13.61 11.18
C TYR A 145 8.75 -12.24 10.66
N TYR A 146 7.43 -11.97 10.74
CA TYR A 146 6.81 -10.67 10.53
C TYR A 146 5.82 -10.39 11.66
N ASP A 147 5.62 -9.12 11.99
CA ASP A 147 4.61 -8.72 12.97
C ASP A 147 3.19 -8.67 12.39
N PHE A 148 3.02 -9.08 11.18
CA PHE A 148 1.75 -9.23 10.48
C PHE A 148 1.71 -10.56 9.72
N TYR A 149 0.49 -11.04 9.42
CA TYR A 149 0.32 -12.32 8.74
C TYR A 149 0.38 -12.14 7.23
N LEU A 150 1.27 -12.87 6.57
CA LEU A 150 1.36 -12.95 5.11
C LEU A 150 0.51 -14.12 4.62
N PHE A 151 -0.57 -13.80 3.94
CA PHE A 151 -1.55 -14.77 3.46
C PHE A 151 -1.08 -15.48 2.19
N GLY A 152 -1.76 -16.57 1.82
CA GLY A 152 -1.53 -17.29 0.57
C GLY A 152 -2.70 -17.17 -0.39
N GLY A 153 -2.43 -16.90 -1.66
CA GLY A 153 -3.44 -16.78 -2.70
C GLY A 153 -3.38 -15.48 -3.48
N PHE A 154 -4.43 -15.18 -4.20
CA PHE A 154 -4.58 -13.90 -4.90
C PHE A 154 -5.28 -12.91 -3.98
N TYR A 155 -4.56 -11.86 -3.60
CA TYR A 155 -5.11 -10.81 -2.73
C TYR A 155 -6.07 -9.89 -3.47
N HIS A 156 -5.70 -9.58 -4.72
CA HIS A 156 -6.44 -8.68 -5.59
C HIS A 156 -6.76 -9.38 -6.91
N GLY A 157 -7.28 -8.62 -7.89
CA GLY A 157 -7.78 -9.16 -9.13
C GLY A 157 -6.75 -9.80 -10.05
N VAL A 158 -7.27 -10.63 -10.96
CA VAL A 158 -6.53 -11.18 -12.11
C VAL A 158 -7.29 -10.84 -13.38
N SER A 159 -6.59 -10.36 -14.40
CA SER A 159 -7.17 -10.02 -15.69
C SER A 159 -6.20 -10.28 -16.85
N LEU A 160 -6.72 -10.27 -18.07
CA LEU A 160 -5.91 -10.30 -19.29
C LEU A 160 -6.13 -8.97 -20.03
N ALA A 161 -5.06 -8.21 -20.23
CA ALA A 161 -5.05 -6.96 -20.99
C ALA A 161 -4.42 -7.18 -22.37
N PHE A 162 -4.86 -6.42 -23.39
CA PHE A 162 -4.34 -6.51 -24.76
C PHE A 162 -3.46 -5.32 -25.14
N ASP A 163 -3.19 -4.46 -24.17
CA ASP A 163 -2.32 -3.29 -24.32
C ASP A 163 -1.66 -2.98 -22.98
N ASN A 164 -0.39 -2.64 -22.97
CA ASN A 164 0.35 -2.21 -21.78
C ASN A 164 0.83 -0.76 -21.87
N ARG A 165 0.36 -0.01 -22.89
CA ARG A 165 0.63 1.42 -23.00
C ARG A 165 -0.09 2.16 -21.87
N LYS A 166 0.58 3.17 -21.31
CA LYS A 166 0.05 3.97 -20.20
C LYS A 166 0.38 5.43 -20.40
N LEU A 167 -0.36 6.29 -19.71
CA LEU A 167 -0.03 7.70 -19.56
C LEU A 167 0.27 7.95 -18.08
N PHE A 168 1.46 8.47 -17.81
CA PHE A 168 1.81 9.01 -16.49
C PHE A 168 1.61 10.52 -16.52
N VAL A 169 0.82 11.03 -15.58
CA VAL A 169 0.47 12.45 -15.51
C VAL A 169 1.04 13.04 -14.23
N ARG A 170 1.92 14.03 -14.38
CA ARG A 170 2.57 14.72 -13.26
C ARG A 170 2.20 16.20 -13.25
N THR A 171 1.72 16.72 -12.14
CA THR A 171 1.55 18.16 -11.94
C THR A 171 2.92 18.85 -11.98
N ARG A 172 3.08 19.85 -12.86
CA ARG A 172 4.27 20.70 -12.96
C ARG A 172 4.05 22.04 -12.27
N ASP A 173 2.85 22.57 -12.38
CA ASP A 173 2.43 23.79 -11.72
C ASP A 173 0.94 23.68 -11.37
N TYR A 174 0.64 23.56 -10.08
CA TYR A 174 -0.74 23.43 -9.61
C TYR A 174 -1.52 24.76 -9.76
N ALA A 175 -0.86 25.92 -9.67
CA ALA A 175 -1.53 27.21 -9.74
C ALA A 175 -2.07 27.50 -11.15
N THR A 176 -1.42 26.99 -12.20
CA THR A 176 -1.85 27.12 -13.59
C THR A 176 -2.53 25.87 -14.15
N GLY A 177 -2.56 24.77 -13.41
CA GLY A 177 -3.06 23.49 -13.89
C GLY A 177 -2.19 22.85 -14.98
N THR A 178 -0.88 23.18 -14.99
CA THR A 178 0.07 22.63 -15.95
C THR A 178 0.52 21.23 -15.54
N VAL A 179 0.39 20.27 -16.46
CA VAL A 179 0.80 18.88 -16.27
C VAL A 179 1.80 18.45 -17.34
N GLU A 180 2.72 17.57 -16.96
CA GLU A 180 3.51 16.77 -17.89
C GLU A 180 2.83 15.42 -18.05
N ILE A 181 2.72 14.97 -19.30
CA ILE A 181 2.17 13.66 -19.66
C ILE A 181 3.28 12.86 -20.32
N GLU A 182 3.59 11.70 -19.74
CA GLU A 182 4.58 10.76 -20.26
C GLU A 182 3.87 9.52 -20.84
N ALA A 183 4.21 9.19 -22.09
CA ALA A 183 3.69 8.06 -22.83
C ALA A 183 4.57 6.84 -22.61
N ILE A 184 4.11 5.89 -21.79
CA ILE A 184 4.84 4.69 -21.38
C ILE A 184 4.53 3.52 -22.33
N ASN A 185 5.55 2.77 -22.76
CA ASN A 185 5.44 1.62 -23.66
C ASN A 185 4.89 1.94 -25.06
N PHE A 186 5.00 3.19 -25.50
CA PHE A 186 4.66 3.54 -26.87
C PHE A 186 5.80 3.18 -27.83
N PRO A 187 5.49 2.75 -29.08
CA PRO A 187 6.54 2.33 -30.03
C PRO A 187 7.46 3.46 -30.50
N LYS A 188 7.01 4.70 -30.40
CA LYS A 188 7.79 5.91 -30.74
C LYS A 188 7.81 6.85 -29.55
N THR A 189 8.93 7.52 -29.35
CA THR A 189 9.10 8.56 -28.34
C THR A 189 8.76 9.95 -28.86
N ASP A 190 8.88 10.16 -30.18
CA ASP A 190 8.54 11.40 -30.86
C ASP A 190 7.35 11.18 -31.79
N PHE A 191 6.22 11.78 -31.47
CA PHE A 191 4.98 11.66 -32.24
C PHE A 191 4.02 12.80 -31.93
N ASP A 192 3.06 13.01 -32.82
CA ASP A 192 1.95 13.93 -32.61
C ASP A 192 0.67 13.13 -32.30
N ALA A 193 -0.17 13.66 -31.42
CA ALA A 193 -1.43 13.02 -31.00
C ALA A 193 -2.49 14.07 -30.67
N THR A 194 -3.72 13.64 -30.49
CA THR A 194 -4.77 14.42 -29.87
C THR A 194 -4.98 13.93 -28.46
N LEU A 195 -4.88 14.82 -27.47
CA LEU A 195 -5.25 14.55 -26.08
C LEU A 195 -6.65 15.12 -25.82
N THR A 196 -7.53 14.29 -25.26
CA THR A 196 -8.88 14.70 -24.86
C THR A 196 -8.98 14.70 -23.34
N PHE A 197 -9.17 15.89 -22.75
CA PHE A 197 -9.35 16.04 -21.32
C PHE A 197 -10.85 16.01 -20.98
N ASP A 198 -11.20 15.28 -19.92
CA ASP A 198 -12.56 15.15 -19.36
C ASP A 198 -13.64 14.83 -20.44
N GLY A 199 -13.23 14.05 -21.43
CA GLY A 199 -14.10 13.55 -22.51
C GLY A 199 -14.54 14.59 -23.55
N THR A 200 -14.22 15.89 -23.39
CA THR A 200 -14.74 16.97 -24.24
C THR A 200 -13.70 17.91 -24.81
N ASN A 201 -12.59 18.13 -24.13
CA ASN A 201 -11.60 19.13 -24.50
C ASN A 201 -10.44 18.49 -25.28
N ALA A 202 -10.59 18.41 -26.60
CA ALA A 202 -9.57 17.84 -27.49
C ALA A 202 -8.50 18.90 -27.86
N MET A 203 -7.23 18.57 -27.65
CA MET A 203 -6.09 19.44 -27.92
C MET A 203 -5.00 18.68 -28.67
N LYS A 204 -4.35 19.32 -29.64
CA LYS A 204 -3.17 18.75 -30.30
C LYS A 204 -1.97 18.81 -29.36
N ALA A 205 -1.21 17.71 -29.32
CA ALA A 205 -0.01 17.57 -28.50
C ALA A 205 1.12 16.97 -29.33
N SER A 206 2.33 17.49 -29.12
CA SER A 206 3.56 16.93 -29.70
C SER A 206 4.36 16.30 -28.56
N PHE A 207 4.53 14.99 -28.63
CA PHE A 207 5.40 14.26 -27.72
C PHE A 207 6.85 14.30 -28.23
N ARG A 208 7.77 14.61 -27.33
CA ARG A 208 9.22 14.55 -27.56
C ARG A 208 9.87 13.79 -26.42
N ASN A 209 10.68 12.79 -26.73
CA ASN A 209 11.19 11.83 -25.73
C ASN A 209 10.06 11.25 -24.87
N ALA A 210 8.95 10.87 -25.52
CA ALA A 210 7.73 10.33 -24.90
C ALA A 210 6.99 11.31 -23.95
N ARG A 211 7.30 12.60 -23.92
CA ARG A 211 6.72 13.58 -23.00
C ARG A 211 6.13 14.78 -23.73
N THR A 212 5.07 15.32 -23.13
CA THR A 212 4.48 16.60 -23.51
C THR A 212 4.04 17.35 -22.25
N THR A 213 4.02 18.69 -22.32
CA THR A 213 3.54 19.54 -21.22
C THR A 213 2.36 20.36 -21.72
N MET A 214 1.27 20.33 -20.96
CA MET A 214 0.02 21.00 -21.32
C MET A 214 -0.67 21.59 -20.10
N GLN A 215 -1.46 22.65 -20.32
CA GLN A 215 -2.40 23.17 -19.34
C GLN A 215 -3.74 22.42 -19.49
N VAL A 216 -4.26 21.88 -18.39
CA VAL A 216 -5.56 21.20 -18.36
C VAL A 216 -6.68 22.24 -18.46
N PRO A 217 -7.59 22.13 -19.44
CA PRO A 217 -8.70 23.08 -19.57
C PRO A 217 -9.65 22.99 -18.36
N HIS A 218 -10.07 24.15 -17.82
CA HIS A 218 -11.00 24.21 -16.68
C HIS A 218 -10.59 23.37 -15.48
N PHE A 219 -9.27 23.29 -15.23
CA PHE A 219 -8.73 22.45 -14.14
C PHE A 219 -9.30 22.83 -12.77
N ARG A 220 -9.39 21.85 -11.92
CA ARG A 220 -9.72 21.98 -10.49
C ARG A 220 -8.67 21.19 -9.70
N LEU A 221 -8.24 21.78 -8.57
CA LEU A 221 -7.27 21.12 -7.71
C LEU A 221 -7.89 19.94 -6.99
N TRP A 222 -7.08 18.93 -6.78
CA TRP A 222 -7.41 17.81 -5.88
C TRP A 222 -6.94 18.13 -4.45
N SER A 223 -7.81 17.94 -3.47
CA SER A 223 -7.49 17.96 -2.04
C SER A 223 -8.44 17.01 -1.30
N PRO A 224 -8.20 16.67 -0.01
CA PRO A 224 -9.12 15.89 0.80
C PRO A 224 -10.54 16.47 0.89
N GLU A 225 -10.66 17.80 0.91
CA GLU A 225 -11.94 18.54 1.00
C GLU A 225 -12.63 18.66 -0.36
N SER A 226 -11.85 18.62 -1.45
CA SER A 226 -12.32 18.76 -2.83
C SER A 226 -11.59 17.76 -3.74
N PRO A 227 -11.95 16.47 -3.70
CA PRO A 227 -11.22 15.41 -4.41
C PRO A 227 -11.56 15.39 -5.91
N ASN A 228 -11.24 16.50 -6.59
CA ASN A 228 -11.50 16.64 -8.02
C ASN A 228 -10.53 15.81 -8.84
N LEU A 229 -11.08 14.96 -9.69
CA LEU A 229 -10.33 14.11 -10.60
C LEU A 229 -10.55 14.57 -12.03
N HIS A 230 -9.51 14.43 -12.84
CA HIS A 230 -9.49 14.66 -14.26
C HIS A 230 -9.18 13.37 -15.01
N THR A 231 -9.55 13.32 -16.27
CA THR A 231 -9.18 12.25 -17.19
C THR A 231 -8.47 12.83 -18.40
N VAL A 232 -7.51 12.08 -18.94
CA VAL A 232 -6.92 12.35 -20.25
C VAL A 232 -6.93 11.08 -21.08
N ALA A 233 -7.38 11.19 -22.33
CA ALA A 233 -7.32 10.11 -23.32
C ALA A 233 -6.45 10.54 -24.51
N LEU A 234 -5.54 9.66 -24.92
CA LEU A 234 -4.68 9.85 -26.07
C LEU A 234 -5.27 9.14 -27.28
N ASP A 235 -5.48 9.90 -28.36
CA ASP A 235 -5.94 9.41 -29.65
C ASP A 235 -4.83 9.60 -30.68
N GLN A 236 -4.31 8.52 -31.22
CA GLN A 236 -3.46 8.52 -32.42
C GLN A 236 -4.32 8.03 -33.58
N GLU A 237 -4.37 8.81 -34.66
CA GLU A 237 -5.05 8.40 -35.90
C GLU A 237 -4.56 6.99 -36.29
N SER A 238 -5.47 6.02 -36.38
CA SER A 238 -5.24 4.61 -36.69
C SER A 238 -4.94 3.63 -35.52
N GLN A 239 -4.87 4.04 -34.26
CA GLN A 239 -4.66 3.11 -33.15
C GLN A 239 -5.91 2.98 -32.26
N THR A 240 -6.48 1.79 -32.22
CA THR A 240 -7.47 1.36 -31.24
C THR A 240 -6.85 0.25 -30.39
N PRO A 241 -7.02 0.20 -29.09
CA PRO A 241 -7.85 1.08 -28.25
C PRO A 241 -7.15 2.41 -27.89
N LYS A 242 -7.95 3.41 -27.45
CA LYS A 242 -7.43 4.66 -26.87
C LYS A 242 -6.81 4.38 -25.50
N VAL A 243 -5.65 5.00 -25.25
CA VAL A 243 -5.00 4.94 -23.94
C VAL A 243 -5.46 6.12 -23.10
N SER A 244 -5.87 5.88 -21.86
CA SER A 244 -6.37 6.92 -20.97
C SER A 244 -5.77 6.81 -19.57
N ALA A 245 -5.77 7.95 -18.86
CA ALA A 245 -5.40 8.01 -17.45
C ALA A 245 -6.39 8.89 -16.67
N ARG A 246 -6.65 8.51 -15.42
CA ARG A 246 -7.31 9.34 -14.40
C ARG A 246 -6.23 9.93 -13.49
N PHE A 247 -6.34 11.17 -13.10
CA PHE A 247 -5.36 11.87 -12.29
C PHE A 247 -5.99 13.03 -11.51
N GLY A 248 -5.26 13.56 -10.51
CA GLY A 248 -5.62 14.79 -9.82
C GLY A 248 -4.49 15.80 -9.90
N ILE A 249 -4.84 17.08 -10.00
CA ILE A 249 -3.86 18.18 -10.01
C ILE A 249 -3.62 18.65 -8.59
N ARG A 250 -2.42 18.40 -8.07
CA ARG A 250 -2.01 18.81 -6.73
C ARG A 250 -0.48 18.86 -6.62
N GLU A 251 0.01 19.61 -5.64
CA GLU A 251 1.40 19.60 -5.23
C GLU A 251 1.52 19.26 -3.75
N ILE A 252 2.49 18.42 -3.38
CA ILE A 252 2.88 18.15 -2.00
C ILE A 252 4.33 18.57 -1.80
N LYS A 253 4.61 19.33 -0.75
CA LYS A 253 5.96 19.78 -0.41
C LYS A 253 6.27 19.60 1.08
N ALA A 254 7.56 19.38 1.36
CA ALA A 254 8.16 19.46 2.68
C ALA A 254 9.03 20.71 2.72
N GLU A 255 8.63 21.71 3.48
CA GLU A 255 9.33 23.01 3.55
C GLU A 255 9.29 23.59 4.96
N ASN A 256 10.44 24.07 5.45
CA ASN A 256 10.56 24.78 6.73
C ASN A 256 9.86 24.05 7.91
N LYS A 257 10.07 22.73 8.02
CA LYS A 257 9.46 21.83 9.03
C LYS A 257 7.98 21.50 8.80
N HIS A 258 7.35 22.00 7.75
CA HIS A 258 5.93 21.81 7.47
C HIS A 258 5.69 20.97 6.23
N LEU A 259 4.54 20.33 6.20
CA LEU A 259 3.95 19.77 4.98
C LEU A 259 3.02 20.80 4.37
N LEU A 260 3.10 20.97 3.05
CA LEU A 260 2.22 21.87 2.30
C LEU A 260 1.50 21.08 1.20
N LEU A 261 0.19 21.18 1.13
CA LEU A 261 -0.62 20.67 0.02
C LEU A 261 -1.20 21.86 -0.77
N ASN A 262 -0.85 21.97 -2.04
CA ASN A 262 -1.26 23.10 -2.89
C ASN A 262 -0.89 24.48 -2.29
N GLY A 263 0.26 24.55 -1.62
CA GLY A 263 0.74 25.75 -0.95
C GLY A 263 0.19 25.98 0.47
N GLU A 264 -0.85 25.26 0.88
CA GLU A 264 -1.47 25.41 2.21
C GLU A 264 -0.90 24.43 3.22
N PRO A 265 -0.77 24.83 4.50
CA PRO A 265 -0.30 23.95 5.57
C PRO A 265 -1.14 22.69 5.72
N LEU A 266 -0.48 21.54 5.82
CA LEU A 266 -1.12 20.24 6.00
C LEU A 266 -0.67 19.57 7.30
N TYR A 267 -1.63 19.12 8.11
CA TYR A 267 -1.39 18.23 9.24
C TYR A 267 -2.00 16.86 8.99
N LEU A 268 -1.21 15.79 9.08
CA LEU A 268 -1.69 14.43 8.86
C LEU A 268 -2.29 13.85 10.14
N LYS A 269 -3.56 13.45 10.09
CA LYS A 269 -4.32 12.81 11.18
C LYS A 269 -4.82 11.46 10.69
N GLY A 270 -4.25 10.38 11.18
CA GLY A 270 -4.60 9.09 10.63
C GLY A 270 -4.19 7.88 11.43
N ALA A 271 -4.19 6.74 10.76
CA ALA A 271 -3.83 5.46 11.31
C ALA A 271 -3.11 4.57 10.28
N ASN A 272 -2.41 3.57 10.79
CA ASN A 272 -1.78 2.53 10.00
C ASN A 272 -2.82 1.52 9.53
N ARG A 273 -2.83 1.17 8.24
CA ARG A 273 -3.77 0.22 7.67
C ARG A 273 -3.07 -1.02 7.13
N HIS A 274 -3.37 -2.16 7.74
CA HIS A 274 -3.12 -3.47 7.15
C HIS A 274 -4.30 -3.92 6.28
N GLU A 275 -4.02 -4.56 5.14
CA GLU A 275 -5.02 -5.32 4.40
C GLU A 275 -5.25 -6.65 5.11
N SER A 276 -6.17 -6.65 6.05
CA SER A 276 -6.48 -7.81 6.88
C SER A 276 -7.95 -7.84 7.30
N HIS A 277 -8.55 -9.03 7.19
CA HIS A 277 -9.88 -9.31 7.70
C HIS A 277 -9.97 -10.75 8.18
N PRO A 278 -10.68 -11.04 9.31
CA PRO A 278 -10.76 -12.40 9.86
C PRO A 278 -11.33 -13.47 8.93
N GLN A 279 -12.15 -13.08 7.95
CA GLN A 279 -12.76 -14.01 6.97
C GLN A 279 -12.08 -13.98 5.61
N PHE A 280 -11.53 -12.83 5.18
CA PHE A 280 -11.02 -12.65 3.82
C PHE A 280 -9.49 -12.63 3.73
N GLY A 281 -8.80 -12.56 4.88
CA GLY A 281 -7.35 -12.33 4.88
C GLY A 281 -7.01 -10.99 4.23
N ALA A 282 -6.07 -10.97 3.31
CA ALA A 282 -5.71 -9.77 2.54
C ALA A 282 -6.66 -9.49 1.37
N ALA A 283 -7.51 -10.45 0.96
CA ALA A 283 -8.45 -10.29 -0.14
C ALA A 283 -9.72 -9.53 0.29
N THR A 284 -9.54 -8.30 0.78
CA THR A 284 -10.63 -7.46 1.29
C THR A 284 -11.52 -6.97 0.14
N PRO A 285 -12.85 -7.15 0.22
CA PRO A 285 -13.76 -6.67 -0.82
C PRO A 285 -13.90 -5.14 -0.81
N ASP A 286 -14.31 -4.56 -1.94
CA ASP A 286 -14.49 -3.12 -2.14
C ASP A 286 -15.34 -2.46 -1.04
N ALA A 287 -16.40 -3.13 -0.58
CA ALA A 287 -17.27 -2.62 0.47
C ALA A 287 -16.52 -2.34 1.79
N LEU A 288 -15.58 -3.20 2.17
CA LEU A 288 -14.76 -2.99 3.37
C LEU A 288 -13.70 -1.89 3.17
N MET A 289 -13.16 -1.75 1.96
CA MET A 289 -12.24 -0.66 1.64
C MET A 289 -12.93 0.70 1.78
N ILE A 290 -14.15 0.82 1.28
CA ILE A 290 -14.99 2.02 1.40
C ILE A 290 -15.36 2.28 2.87
N GLU A 291 -15.73 1.24 3.62
CA GLU A 291 -16.03 1.33 5.05
C GLU A 291 -14.82 1.84 5.86
N ASP A 292 -13.60 1.33 5.58
CA ASP A 292 -12.37 1.79 6.21
C ASP A 292 -12.17 3.30 6.00
N ILE A 293 -12.38 3.79 4.77
CA ILE A 293 -12.27 5.22 4.43
C ILE A 293 -13.35 6.05 5.14
N GLN A 294 -14.60 5.59 5.14
CA GLN A 294 -15.70 6.28 5.81
C GLN A 294 -15.47 6.36 7.33
N ASN A 295 -15.01 5.29 7.95
CA ASN A 295 -14.69 5.23 9.37
C ASN A 295 -13.55 6.18 9.73
N LEU A 296 -12.47 6.24 8.92
CA LEU A 296 -11.39 7.22 9.11
C LEU A 296 -11.92 8.66 9.05
N LYS A 297 -12.71 8.99 8.03
CA LYS A 297 -13.30 10.33 7.89
C LYS A 297 -14.25 10.67 9.04
N ALA A 298 -15.01 9.71 9.54
CA ALA A 298 -15.89 9.87 10.70
C ALA A 298 -15.12 10.17 12.01
N LEU A 299 -13.86 9.73 12.11
CA LEU A 299 -12.93 10.12 13.19
C LEU A 299 -12.39 11.55 13.04
N GLY A 300 -12.56 12.19 11.88
CA GLY A 300 -11.90 13.45 11.52
C GLY A 300 -10.45 13.23 11.02
N GLY A 301 -10.12 12.00 10.62
CA GLY A 301 -8.86 11.65 9.97
C GLY A 301 -8.86 12.01 8.49
N ASN A 302 -7.66 12.23 7.95
CA ASN A 302 -7.44 12.57 6.53
C ASN A 302 -6.35 11.71 5.88
N PHE A 303 -5.79 10.72 6.61
CA PHE A 303 -4.57 10.05 6.21
C PHE A 303 -4.54 8.57 6.61
N PHE A 304 -4.13 7.70 5.68
CA PHE A 304 -3.72 6.34 5.96
C PHE A 304 -2.23 6.13 5.66
N ARG A 305 -1.52 5.48 6.57
CA ARG A 305 -0.27 4.81 6.20
C ARG A 305 -0.58 3.36 5.84
N GLY A 306 -0.37 3.00 4.57
CA GLY A 306 -0.46 1.62 4.10
C GLY A 306 0.77 0.83 4.55
N CYS A 307 0.66 0.11 5.64
CA CYS A 307 1.77 -0.64 6.24
C CYS A 307 1.63 -2.15 5.98
N HIS A 308 2.68 -2.89 5.75
CA HIS A 308 4.08 -2.55 5.39
C HIS A 308 4.36 -3.05 3.97
N TYR A 309 3.43 -2.78 3.05
CA TYR A 309 3.37 -3.28 1.66
C TYR A 309 2.41 -2.43 0.83
N GLN A 310 2.45 -2.61 -0.47
CA GLN A 310 1.56 -1.92 -1.42
C GLN A 310 0.09 -2.23 -1.11
N GLN A 311 -0.72 -1.19 -1.10
CA GLN A 311 -2.16 -1.31 -0.93
C GLN A 311 -2.85 -1.66 -2.27
N ALA A 312 -4.05 -2.25 -2.18
CA ALA A 312 -4.87 -2.54 -3.36
C ALA A 312 -5.07 -1.28 -4.22
N GLN A 313 -4.89 -1.36 -5.53
CA GLN A 313 -5.13 -0.23 -6.43
C GLN A 313 -6.58 0.29 -6.33
N ARG A 314 -7.54 -0.61 -6.11
CA ARG A 314 -8.94 -0.25 -5.85
C ARG A 314 -9.11 0.58 -4.57
N PHE A 315 -8.33 0.29 -3.53
CA PHE A 315 -8.33 1.11 -2.31
C PHE A 315 -7.79 2.53 -2.59
N LEU A 316 -6.74 2.64 -3.39
CA LEU A 316 -6.19 3.94 -3.79
C LEU A 316 -7.18 4.71 -4.68
N ASP A 317 -7.90 4.02 -5.59
CA ASP A 317 -9.00 4.62 -6.36
C ASP A 317 -10.05 5.27 -5.45
N TYR A 318 -10.47 4.57 -4.39
CA TYR A 318 -11.44 5.10 -3.43
C TYR A 318 -10.85 6.24 -2.58
N CYS A 319 -9.56 6.17 -2.22
CA CYS A 319 -8.89 7.29 -1.55
C CYS A 319 -8.85 8.53 -2.44
N ASP A 320 -8.60 8.38 -3.75
CA ASP A 320 -8.66 9.47 -4.72
C ASP A 320 -10.05 10.11 -4.80
N GLU A 321 -11.10 9.29 -4.86
CA GLU A 321 -12.49 9.72 -5.01
C GLU A 321 -13.08 10.31 -3.73
N MET A 322 -12.67 9.79 -2.57
CA MET A 322 -13.22 10.17 -1.28
C MET A 322 -12.35 11.17 -0.52
N GLY A 323 -11.20 11.56 -1.07
CA GLY A 323 -10.32 12.57 -0.49
C GLY A 323 -9.62 12.09 0.79
N VAL A 324 -8.85 11.02 0.70
CA VAL A 324 -7.98 10.54 1.79
C VAL A 324 -6.54 10.45 1.29
N LEU A 325 -5.63 11.03 2.04
CA LEU A 325 -4.20 11.00 1.75
C LEU A 325 -3.60 9.63 2.10
N VAL A 326 -2.61 9.20 1.33
CA VAL A 326 -1.98 7.89 1.52
C VAL A 326 -0.46 8.01 1.53
N TRP A 327 0.15 7.32 2.47
CA TRP A 327 1.53 6.90 2.44
C TRP A 327 1.56 5.46 1.97
N GLU A 328 2.15 5.19 0.81
CA GLU A 328 2.32 3.85 0.27
C GLU A 328 3.73 3.33 0.53
N GLU A 329 3.86 2.04 0.82
CA GLU A 329 5.11 1.43 1.28
C GLU A 329 5.42 0.17 0.48
N SER A 330 6.67 0.00 0.02
CA SER A 330 7.11 -1.28 -0.52
C SER A 330 7.40 -2.28 0.60
N LEU A 331 7.20 -3.57 0.34
CA LEU A 331 7.29 -4.62 1.36
C LEU A 331 8.65 -4.62 2.07
N GLY A 332 8.61 -4.58 3.38
CA GLY A 332 9.78 -4.74 4.24
C GLY A 332 9.47 -4.39 5.69
N TRP A 333 9.95 -5.23 6.62
CA TRP A 333 9.78 -5.00 8.04
C TRP A 333 10.97 -5.54 8.83
N GLY A 334 11.59 -4.69 9.66
CA GLY A 334 12.64 -5.07 10.59
C GLY A 334 13.92 -5.63 9.95
N ASN A 335 14.16 -5.37 8.67
CA ASN A 335 15.30 -5.91 7.93
C ASN A 335 16.63 -5.49 8.56
N GLY A 336 17.47 -6.47 8.87
CA GLY A 336 18.75 -6.26 9.55
C GLY A 336 18.67 -5.86 11.03
N SER A 337 17.48 -5.58 11.58
CA SER A 337 17.28 -5.16 12.98
C SER A 337 16.58 -6.22 13.84
N HIS A 338 15.54 -6.85 13.31
CA HIS A 338 14.73 -7.85 14.02
C HIS A 338 14.94 -9.28 13.49
N SER A 339 15.96 -9.50 12.65
CA SER A 339 16.21 -10.77 11.99
C SER A 339 17.38 -11.52 12.62
N GLU A 340 17.25 -12.85 12.64
CA GLU A 340 18.35 -13.76 12.96
C GLU A 340 19.50 -13.66 11.92
N MET A 341 19.17 -13.23 10.69
CA MET A 341 20.15 -13.01 9.62
C MET A 341 20.88 -11.67 9.72
N ALA A 342 20.48 -10.82 10.66
CA ALA A 342 21.12 -9.54 10.96
C ALA A 342 21.37 -8.68 9.70
N LEU A 343 22.56 -8.05 9.62
CA LEU A 343 22.92 -7.16 8.52
C LEU A 343 23.19 -7.88 7.17
N TYR A 344 23.23 -9.21 7.15
CA TYR A 344 23.46 -9.97 5.91
C TYR A 344 22.38 -9.70 4.85
N GLU A 345 21.12 -9.57 5.26
CA GLU A 345 20.03 -9.19 4.33
C GLU A 345 20.37 -7.92 3.56
N LEU A 346 20.84 -6.89 4.28
CA LEU A 346 21.09 -5.56 3.73
C LEU A 346 22.34 -5.49 2.81
N THR A 347 23.11 -6.58 2.72
CA THR A 347 24.29 -6.70 1.85
C THR A 347 24.13 -7.76 0.76
N ASN A 348 23.03 -8.52 0.78
CA ASN A 348 22.75 -9.55 -0.21
C ASN A 348 22.29 -8.90 -1.53
N GLU A 349 23.03 -9.12 -2.61
CA GLU A 349 22.78 -8.49 -3.91
C GLU A 349 21.40 -8.84 -4.49
N THR A 350 20.93 -10.08 -4.32
CA THR A 350 19.61 -10.52 -4.81
C THR A 350 18.51 -9.81 -4.03
N PHE A 351 18.62 -9.72 -2.69
CA PHE A 351 17.67 -8.99 -1.85
C PHE A 351 17.62 -7.51 -2.26
N ILE A 352 18.77 -6.86 -2.40
CA ILE A 352 18.86 -5.46 -2.82
C ILE A 352 18.19 -5.25 -4.18
N ALA A 353 18.48 -6.12 -5.15
CA ALA A 353 17.88 -6.02 -6.49
C ALA A 353 16.35 -6.17 -6.45
N GLN A 354 15.82 -7.14 -5.68
CA GLN A 354 14.38 -7.34 -5.50
C GLN A 354 13.72 -6.15 -4.83
N GLN A 355 14.33 -5.59 -3.77
CA GLN A 355 13.82 -4.38 -3.09
C GLN A 355 13.74 -3.19 -4.05
N VAL A 356 14.77 -2.96 -4.87
CA VAL A 356 14.79 -1.88 -5.86
C VAL A 356 13.69 -2.07 -6.91
N ILE A 357 13.52 -3.29 -7.44
CA ILE A 357 12.48 -3.60 -8.44
C ILE A 357 11.10 -3.36 -7.83
N GLU A 358 10.81 -3.92 -6.66
CA GLU A 358 9.51 -3.80 -6.02
C GLU A 358 9.17 -2.33 -5.67
N THR A 359 10.16 -1.58 -5.17
CA THR A 359 9.99 -0.16 -4.85
C THR A 359 9.70 0.67 -6.11
N ARG A 360 10.36 0.39 -7.23
CA ARG A 360 10.08 1.06 -8.51
C ARG A 360 8.70 0.70 -9.05
N GLU A 361 8.33 -0.58 -9.03
CA GLU A 361 7.00 -1.01 -9.49
C GLU A 361 5.87 -0.44 -8.64
N MET A 362 6.06 -0.27 -7.33
CA MET A 362 5.13 0.47 -6.48
C MET A 362 4.88 1.88 -7.00
N VAL A 363 5.96 2.64 -7.25
CA VAL A 363 5.84 4.02 -7.75
C VAL A 363 5.13 4.06 -9.11
N ARG A 364 5.50 3.17 -10.04
CA ARG A 364 4.93 3.10 -11.38
C ARG A 364 3.45 2.71 -11.37
N THR A 365 3.08 1.76 -10.50
CA THR A 365 1.71 1.29 -10.36
C THR A 365 0.81 2.37 -9.78
N SER A 366 1.30 3.09 -8.76
CA SER A 366 0.52 4.10 -8.05
C SER A 366 0.76 5.54 -8.57
N PHE A 367 1.39 5.69 -9.75
CA PHE A 367 1.84 6.98 -10.27
C PHE A 367 0.73 8.02 -10.39
N ASN A 368 -0.41 7.64 -10.93
CA ASN A 368 -1.51 8.58 -11.23
C ASN A 368 -2.46 8.84 -10.05
N HIS A 369 -2.27 8.18 -8.89
CA HIS A 369 -3.12 8.39 -7.72
C HIS A 369 -2.75 9.71 -7.00
N PRO A 370 -3.60 10.74 -7.01
CA PRO A 370 -3.32 12.00 -6.30
C PRO A 370 -3.36 11.83 -4.78
N SER A 371 -4.10 10.86 -4.25
CA SER A 371 -4.15 10.53 -2.83
C SER A 371 -2.79 10.10 -2.28
N VAL A 372 -1.95 9.43 -3.07
CA VAL A 372 -0.61 9.01 -2.66
C VAL A 372 0.32 10.22 -2.63
N ILE A 373 0.71 10.66 -1.44
CA ILE A 373 1.58 11.84 -1.21
C ILE A 373 2.98 11.47 -0.73
N ILE A 374 3.16 10.26 -0.19
CA ILE A 374 4.41 9.74 0.33
C ILE A 374 4.64 8.35 -0.24
N PHE A 375 5.83 8.11 -0.79
CA PHE A 375 6.36 6.77 -1.04
C PHE A 375 7.39 6.41 0.00
N ALA A 376 7.32 5.18 0.50
CA ALA A 376 8.20 4.69 1.53
C ALA A 376 8.66 3.24 1.27
N PHE A 377 9.55 2.77 2.13
CA PHE A 377 10.17 1.46 2.02
C PHE A 377 10.59 0.96 3.41
N MET A 378 10.66 -0.36 3.58
CA MET A 378 11.27 -1.07 4.72
C MET A 378 11.01 -0.44 6.11
N ASN A 379 9.88 -0.80 6.74
CA ASN A 379 9.60 -0.42 8.13
C ASN A 379 10.68 -0.94 9.08
N GLU A 380 11.17 -0.10 10.00
CA GLU A 380 12.03 -0.46 11.14
C GLU A 380 13.32 -1.25 10.80
N PHE A 381 13.85 -1.06 9.60
CA PHE A 381 15.12 -1.69 9.23
C PHE A 381 16.29 -1.11 10.02
N ALA A 382 17.48 -1.73 9.93
CA ALA A 382 18.68 -1.29 10.64
C ALA A 382 19.21 0.05 10.10
N SER A 383 18.43 1.14 10.24
CA SER A 383 18.71 2.50 9.75
C SER A 383 19.93 3.17 10.38
N GLY A 384 20.41 2.63 11.51
CA GLY A 384 21.65 3.05 12.17
C GLY A 384 22.91 2.38 11.65
N SER A 385 22.83 1.47 10.67
CA SER A 385 23.96 0.76 10.09
C SER A 385 24.38 1.37 8.76
N LYS A 386 25.67 1.21 8.38
CA LYS A 386 26.17 1.65 7.08
C LYS A 386 25.50 0.92 5.90
N SER A 387 25.25 -0.38 6.05
CA SER A 387 24.55 -1.16 5.03
C SER A 387 23.08 -0.75 4.89
N GLY A 388 22.40 -0.47 6.02
CA GLY A 388 21.05 0.08 6.00
C GLY A 388 20.98 1.41 5.28
N LYS A 389 21.90 2.35 5.60
CA LYS A 389 21.98 3.64 4.89
C LYS A 389 22.21 3.45 3.38
N ALA A 390 23.16 2.60 3.00
CA ALA A 390 23.48 2.37 1.60
C ALA A 390 22.29 1.79 0.80
N LEU A 391 21.50 0.91 1.41
CA LEU A 391 20.27 0.41 0.80
C LEU A 391 19.18 1.48 0.76
N ALA A 392 18.97 2.23 1.85
CA ALA A 392 18.01 3.33 1.90
C ALA A 392 18.28 4.36 0.79
N ASP A 393 19.53 4.77 0.61
CA ASP A 393 19.93 5.72 -0.44
C ASP A 393 19.57 5.19 -1.85
N LYS A 394 19.79 3.88 -2.12
CA LYS A 394 19.39 3.26 -3.39
C LYS A 394 17.88 3.24 -3.61
N LEU A 395 17.09 3.00 -2.55
CA LEU A 395 15.63 2.98 -2.64
C LEU A 395 15.07 4.39 -2.83
N ILE A 396 15.64 5.39 -2.15
CA ILE A 396 15.32 6.81 -2.35
C ILE A 396 15.61 7.21 -3.81
N GLU A 397 16.78 6.86 -4.33
CA GLU A 397 17.14 7.10 -5.73
C GLU A 397 16.16 6.43 -6.69
N ALA A 398 15.79 5.17 -6.45
CA ALA A 398 14.83 4.42 -7.26
C ALA A 398 13.46 5.10 -7.29
N ILE A 399 12.95 5.58 -6.16
CA ILE A 399 11.68 6.32 -6.09
C ILE A 399 11.79 7.63 -6.86
N LYS A 400 12.82 8.44 -6.59
CA LYS A 400 13.00 9.77 -7.17
C LYS A 400 13.27 9.73 -8.68
N ALA A 401 13.84 8.64 -9.20
CA ALA A 401 14.02 8.42 -10.63
C ALA A 401 12.68 8.20 -11.36
N GLU A 402 11.71 7.55 -10.72
CA GLU A 402 10.36 7.35 -11.28
C GLU A 402 9.46 8.57 -11.00
N ASP A 403 9.47 9.09 -9.77
CA ASP A 403 8.65 10.24 -9.37
C ASP A 403 9.40 11.19 -8.41
N SER A 404 9.72 12.37 -8.88
CA SER A 404 10.34 13.44 -8.09
C SER A 404 9.32 14.37 -7.42
N GLY A 405 8.03 14.18 -7.64
CA GLY A 405 6.96 15.09 -7.17
C GLY A 405 6.31 14.67 -5.84
N ARG A 406 6.62 13.46 -5.34
CA ARG A 406 6.13 12.97 -4.06
C ARG A 406 7.24 12.92 -3.02
N LEU A 407 6.82 12.92 -1.74
CA LEU A 407 7.75 12.85 -0.61
C LEU A 407 8.24 11.42 -0.41
N VAL A 408 9.48 11.28 0.06
CA VAL A 408 10.10 9.99 0.33
C VAL A 408 10.54 9.91 1.79
N THR A 409 10.23 8.79 2.44
CA THR A 409 10.63 8.49 3.82
C THR A 409 10.63 6.99 4.11
N PHE A 410 10.86 6.64 5.36
CA PHE A 410 10.64 5.32 5.96
C PHE A 410 10.31 5.48 7.44
N ALA A 411 9.63 4.49 8.05
CA ALA A 411 9.34 4.50 9.47
C ALA A 411 10.54 3.98 10.29
N CYS A 412 11.11 4.83 11.13
CA CYS A 412 12.34 4.59 11.88
C CYS A 412 12.05 4.21 13.34
N SER A 413 12.53 3.05 13.82
CA SER A 413 12.55 2.68 15.24
C SER A 413 13.92 2.88 15.91
N HIS A 414 14.97 3.12 15.11
CA HIS A 414 16.34 3.33 15.59
C HIS A 414 16.66 4.80 15.92
N ILE A 415 15.78 5.48 16.66
CA ILE A 415 15.79 6.94 16.89
C ILE A 415 17.17 7.48 17.27
N ASP A 416 17.84 6.85 18.25
CA ASP A 416 19.12 7.33 18.77
C ASP A 416 20.33 7.07 17.84
N LYS A 417 20.22 6.11 16.93
CA LYS A 417 21.32 5.64 16.09
C LYS A 417 21.13 5.92 14.60
N ASP A 418 19.97 6.45 14.21
CA ASP A 418 19.64 6.66 12.80
C ASP A 418 20.66 7.54 12.07
N ILE A 419 21.03 7.07 10.88
CA ILE A 419 21.86 7.79 9.91
C ILE A 419 21.27 7.75 8.49
N SER A 420 20.14 7.07 8.31
CA SER A 420 19.55 6.80 6.98
C SER A 420 18.57 7.87 6.53
N ASN A 421 18.10 8.72 7.45
CA ASN A 421 17.19 9.83 7.15
C ASN A 421 17.84 11.03 6.46
N GLU A 422 19.15 10.98 6.15
CA GLU A 422 19.86 12.11 5.53
C GLU A 422 19.23 12.56 4.21
N ASN A 423 18.86 11.61 3.33
CA ASN A 423 18.35 11.86 1.98
C ASN A 423 16.82 11.75 1.85
N THR A 424 16.07 11.46 2.93
CA THR A 424 14.61 11.51 2.93
C THR A 424 14.09 12.94 2.88
N ASP A 425 12.84 13.16 2.46
CA ASP A 425 12.22 14.48 2.49
C ASP A 425 11.65 14.83 3.86
N ILE A 426 11.17 13.84 4.60
CA ILE A 426 10.54 13.94 5.90
C ILE A 426 11.11 12.90 6.85
N ILE A 427 10.99 13.14 8.15
CA ILE A 427 11.32 12.18 9.21
C ILE A 427 10.03 11.51 9.66
N ALA A 428 10.06 10.18 9.77
CA ALA A 428 8.97 9.44 10.38
C ALA A 428 9.54 8.43 11.39
N PHE A 429 8.90 8.31 12.55
CA PHE A 429 9.39 7.42 13.59
C PHE A 429 8.29 6.66 14.32
N ASN A 430 8.66 5.45 14.76
CA ASN A 430 7.86 4.55 15.58
C ASN A 430 8.39 4.56 17.01
N THR A 431 7.49 4.69 18.00
CA THR A 431 7.86 4.59 19.41
C THR A 431 6.68 4.09 20.24
N TYR A 432 6.96 3.27 21.25
CA TYR A 432 5.92 2.60 22.04
C TYR A 432 6.20 2.66 23.55
N PRO A 433 6.44 3.85 24.14
CA PRO A 433 6.70 3.99 25.58
C PRO A 433 5.48 3.54 26.39
N GLY A 434 5.70 2.71 27.42
CA GLY A 434 4.65 2.20 28.28
C GLY A 434 3.88 0.96 27.75
N TRP A 435 4.08 0.58 26.48
CA TRP A 435 3.55 -0.66 25.94
C TRP A 435 4.64 -1.72 25.70
N ILE A 436 5.71 -1.37 25.02
CA ILE A 436 6.84 -2.30 24.72
C ILE A 436 8.07 -1.83 25.48
N GLY A 437 8.77 -2.76 26.13
CA GLY A 437 10.01 -2.47 26.88
C GLY A 437 9.89 -2.76 28.37
N SER A 438 10.85 -2.23 29.14
CA SER A 438 10.96 -2.45 30.60
C SER A 438 9.82 -1.81 31.40
N ASP A 439 9.22 -0.75 30.87
CA ASP A 439 8.20 0.05 31.54
C ASP A 439 6.77 -0.31 31.11
N ALA A 440 6.62 -1.43 30.38
CA ALA A 440 5.31 -1.91 29.93
C ALA A 440 4.40 -2.23 31.13
N GLY A 441 3.19 -1.69 31.14
CA GLY A 441 2.17 -1.98 32.14
C GLY A 441 2.30 -1.16 33.44
N ALA A 442 3.01 -0.04 33.44
CA ALA A 442 3.08 0.91 34.58
C ALA A 442 2.11 2.10 34.37
N PRO A 443 0.79 1.93 34.62
CA PRO A 443 -0.22 2.94 34.30
C PRO A 443 -0.01 4.28 35.04
N GLU A 444 0.48 4.27 36.25
CA GLU A 444 0.76 5.47 37.06
C GLU A 444 1.83 6.40 36.45
N ASN A 445 2.65 5.88 35.54
CA ASN A 445 3.69 6.65 34.85
C ASN A 445 3.40 6.83 33.35
N LEU A 446 2.30 6.31 32.84
CA LEU A 446 2.01 6.21 31.42
C LEU A 446 2.11 7.56 30.70
N ARG A 447 1.44 8.60 31.23
CA ARG A 447 1.50 9.95 30.65
C ARG A 447 2.94 10.47 30.55
N ARG A 448 3.72 10.38 31.61
CA ARG A 448 5.11 10.84 31.64
C ARG A 448 5.96 10.07 30.62
N LEU A 449 5.84 8.73 30.56
CA LEU A 449 6.60 7.91 29.64
C LEU A 449 6.32 8.27 28.18
N ILE A 450 5.05 8.54 27.85
CA ILE A 450 4.63 8.93 26.50
C ILE A 450 5.22 10.30 26.13
N TYR A 451 5.06 11.31 26.99
CA TYR A 451 5.59 12.67 26.73
C TYR A 451 7.12 12.67 26.63
N ASP A 452 7.81 12.04 27.57
CA ASP A 452 9.28 11.93 27.57
C ASP A 452 9.79 11.20 26.30
N GLY A 453 9.06 10.16 25.86
CA GLY A 453 9.38 9.39 24.64
C GLY A 453 9.25 10.23 23.38
N VAL A 454 8.16 10.97 23.23
CA VAL A 454 7.91 11.85 22.08
C VAL A 454 8.93 12.99 22.07
N ASP A 455 9.12 13.68 23.20
CA ASP A 455 10.04 14.83 23.30
C ASP A 455 11.49 14.42 23.01
N ARG A 456 11.94 13.26 23.51
CA ARG A 456 13.27 12.72 23.22
C ARG A 456 13.44 12.42 21.72
N ALA A 457 12.47 11.79 21.10
CA ALA A 457 12.53 11.48 19.68
C ALA A 457 12.59 12.74 18.81
N VAL A 458 11.71 13.70 19.09
CA VAL A 458 11.66 14.98 18.40
C VAL A 458 12.97 15.74 18.58
N ALA A 459 13.48 15.87 19.81
CA ALA A 459 14.74 16.55 20.08
C ALA A 459 15.92 15.91 19.34
N ARG A 460 15.98 14.56 19.30
CA ARG A 460 17.03 13.82 18.59
C ARG A 460 17.00 14.09 17.08
N PHE A 461 15.82 13.97 16.45
CA PHE A 461 15.69 14.20 15.02
C PHE A 461 15.84 15.68 14.65
N ARG A 462 15.31 16.60 15.46
CA ARG A 462 15.47 18.03 15.23
C ARG A 462 16.92 18.49 15.30
N LYS A 463 17.72 17.89 16.20
CA LYS A 463 19.16 18.13 16.26
C LYS A 463 19.89 17.64 15.00
N ALA A 464 19.51 16.50 14.46
CA ALA A 464 20.15 15.91 13.28
C ALA A 464 19.66 16.54 11.97
N TYR A 465 18.36 16.85 11.89
CA TYR A 465 17.66 17.28 10.68
C TYR A 465 16.77 18.50 10.97
N PRO A 466 17.35 19.69 11.17
CA PRO A 466 16.66 20.85 11.74
C PRO A 466 15.49 21.38 10.93
N GLN A 467 15.42 21.12 9.62
CA GLN A 467 14.41 21.67 8.72
C GLN A 467 13.39 20.65 8.19
N LYS A 468 13.58 19.34 8.44
CA LYS A 468 12.66 18.34 7.92
C LYS A 468 11.37 18.28 8.74
N PRO A 469 10.18 18.14 8.12
CA PRO A 469 8.96 17.80 8.83
C PRO A 469 9.10 16.49 9.59
N ILE A 470 8.43 16.37 10.73
CA ILE A 470 8.46 15.16 11.57
C ILE A 470 7.05 14.59 11.69
N ILE A 471 6.88 13.29 11.43
CA ILE A 471 5.64 12.54 11.58
C ILE A 471 5.87 11.41 12.60
N VAL A 472 4.91 11.19 13.49
CA VAL A 472 4.82 9.97 14.28
C VAL A 472 4.16 8.91 13.41
N SER A 473 4.94 7.96 12.88
CA SER A 473 4.45 6.94 11.95
C SER A 473 3.77 5.77 12.65
N GLU A 474 4.14 5.50 13.90
CA GLU A 474 3.45 4.50 14.73
C GLU A 474 3.55 4.86 16.21
N MET A 475 2.40 4.84 16.88
CA MET A 475 2.25 4.91 18.32
C MET A 475 0.85 4.43 18.70
N GLY A 476 0.72 3.56 19.71
CA GLY A 476 -0.54 2.97 20.14
C GLY A 476 -0.31 1.83 21.13
N THR A 477 -1.34 1.14 21.53
CA THR A 477 -1.27 -0.06 22.39
C THR A 477 -2.41 -1.03 22.08
N CYS A 478 -2.36 -2.25 22.62
CA CYS A 478 -3.44 -3.22 22.45
C CYS A 478 -4.60 -3.01 23.43
N GLY A 479 -5.83 -3.11 22.90
CA GLY A 479 -7.07 -3.29 23.64
C GLY A 479 -7.89 -4.43 23.04
N VAL A 480 -8.29 -5.40 23.87
CA VAL A 480 -9.11 -6.53 23.43
C VAL A 480 -10.56 -6.12 23.35
N TYR A 481 -11.17 -6.23 22.17
CA TYR A 481 -12.57 -5.88 21.96
C TYR A 481 -13.49 -6.62 22.95
N GLY A 482 -14.33 -5.88 23.67
CA GLY A 482 -15.26 -6.41 24.69
C GLY A 482 -14.63 -6.71 26.04
N GLN A 483 -13.34 -6.49 26.24
CA GLN A 483 -12.68 -6.61 27.53
C GLN A 483 -12.63 -5.24 28.23
N HIS A 484 -13.36 -5.11 29.34
CA HIS A 484 -13.55 -3.87 30.09
C HIS A 484 -13.07 -4.00 31.53
N ASP A 485 -12.39 -2.93 32.02
CA ASP A 485 -12.04 -2.77 33.43
C ASP A 485 -12.02 -1.26 33.77
N PRO A 486 -12.85 -0.79 34.72
CA PRO A 486 -12.84 0.60 35.16
C PRO A 486 -11.49 1.09 35.71
N ALA A 487 -10.62 0.17 36.14
CA ALA A 487 -9.25 0.50 36.57
C ALA A 487 -8.25 0.59 35.40
N ALA A 488 -8.73 0.47 34.17
CA ALA A 488 -7.91 0.51 32.95
C ALA A 488 -6.73 -0.50 33.01
N ALA A 489 -6.98 -1.73 33.42
CA ALA A 489 -5.96 -2.79 33.40
C ALA A 489 -5.43 -2.99 31.99
N GLN A 490 -4.16 -3.36 31.87
CA GLN A 490 -3.51 -3.61 30.59
C GLN A 490 -4.35 -4.57 29.72
N TRP A 491 -4.49 -4.20 28.41
CA TRP A 491 -5.23 -4.88 27.37
C TRP A 491 -6.75 -4.71 27.41
N THR A 492 -7.30 -3.91 28.34
CA THR A 492 -8.70 -3.51 28.27
C THR A 492 -8.90 -2.37 27.26
N GLU A 493 -10.12 -2.16 26.80
CA GLU A 493 -10.46 -1.05 25.92
C GLU A 493 -10.24 0.31 26.59
N GLU A 494 -10.44 0.40 27.92
CA GLU A 494 -10.19 1.62 28.72
C GLU A 494 -8.68 1.94 28.74
N PHE A 495 -7.81 0.92 28.87
CA PHE A 495 -6.35 1.13 28.83
C PHE A 495 -5.91 1.66 27.47
N GLU A 496 -6.40 1.06 26.37
CA GLU A 496 -6.12 1.52 25.01
C GLU A 496 -6.60 2.97 24.81
N ALA A 497 -7.82 3.29 25.25
CA ALA A 497 -8.39 4.63 25.16
C ALA A 497 -7.60 5.67 25.95
N GLU A 498 -7.15 5.34 27.19
CA GLU A 498 -6.30 6.22 27.98
C GLU A 498 -4.90 6.40 27.39
N TYR A 499 -4.30 5.32 26.88
CA TYR A 499 -3.02 5.36 26.20
C TYR A 499 -3.05 6.29 25.01
N ASP A 500 -3.98 6.07 24.08
CA ASP A 500 -4.09 6.85 22.85
C ASP A 500 -4.52 8.31 23.12
N ALA A 501 -5.29 8.56 24.17
CA ALA A 501 -5.57 9.92 24.62
C ALA A 501 -4.27 10.67 24.99
N ASN A 502 -3.39 10.04 25.77
CA ASN A 502 -2.10 10.62 26.15
C ASN A 502 -1.16 10.79 24.95
N VAL A 503 -1.14 9.81 24.03
CA VAL A 503 -0.39 9.91 22.75
C VAL A 503 -0.84 11.13 21.96
N LEU A 504 -2.15 11.26 21.74
CA LEU A 504 -2.69 12.36 20.95
C LEU A 504 -2.49 13.71 21.65
N ASP A 505 -2.57 13.78 22.99
CA ASP A 505 -2.25 15.01 23.73
C ASP A 505 -0.78 15.41 23.54
N ALA A 506 0.15 14.46 23.64
CA ALA A 506 1.58 14.73 23.46
C ALA A 506 1.92 15.15 22.02
N VAL A 507 1.36 14.47 21.04
CA VAL A 507 1.69 14.66 19.62
C VAL A 507 1.00 15.90 19.03
N LEU A 508 -0.32 16.06 19.24
CA LEU A 508 -1.08 17.16 18.64
C LEU A 508 -0.74 18.53 19.22
N ALA A 509 -0.25 18.58 20.47
CA ALA A 509 0.22 19.81 21.10
C ALA A 509 1.67 20.16 20.74
N ASN A 510 2.46 19.23 20.20
CA ASN A 510 3.86 19.48 19.87
C ASN A 510 4.00 20.20 18.51
N PRO A 511 4.50 21.47 18.48
CA PRO A 511 4.56 22.26 17.25
C PRO A 511 5.62 21.76 16.25
N GLU A 512 6.49 20.86 16.66
CA GLU A 512 7.54 20.29 15.82
C GLU A 512 7.05 19.06 15.02
N ILE A 513 5.81 18.58 15.28
CA ILE A 513 5.22 17.41 14.65
C ILE A 513 4.15 17.86 13.66
N THR A 514 4.18 17.30 12.45
CA THR A 514 3.26 17.61 11.34
C THR A 514 2.28 16.49 11.03
N GLY A 515 2.26 15.43 11.81
CA GLY A 515 1.28 14.36 11.63
C GLY A 515 1.51 13.15 12.51
N ILE A 516 0.46 12.32 12.58
CA ILE A 516 0.45 11.03 13.29
C ILE A 516 -0.33 9.99 12.49
N ALA A 517 0.17 8.76 12.45
CA ALA A 517 -0.58 7.56 12.12
C ALA A 517 -0.61 6.64 13.35
N LEU A 518 -1.78 6.53 14.00
CA LEU A 518 -1.96 5.65 15.15
C LEU A 518 -1.72 4.18 14.78
N TRP A 519 -1.13 3.41 15.66
CA TRP A 519 -0.96 1.98 15.51
C TRP A 519 -2.06 1.25 16.28
N GLN A 520 -3.10 0.74 15.59
CA GLN A 520 -3.37 0.75 14.16
C GLN A 520 -4.86 0.95 13.87
N PHE A 521 -5.28 0.93 12.60
CA PHE A 521 -6.69 1.20 12.26
C PHE A 521 -7.62 0.06 12.66
N THR A 522 -7.29 -1.20 12.27
CA THR A 522 -8.07 -2.39 12.64
C THR A 522 -7.17 -3.45 13.24
N ASP A 523 -7.72 -4.26 14.15
CA ASP A 523 -7.03 -5.45 14.63
C ASP A 523 -6.59 -6.32 13.47
N ALA A 524 -5.35 -6.80 13.54
CA ALA A 524 -4.74 -7.61 12.51
C ALA A 524 -4.15 -8.91 13.08
N ARG A 525 -4.10 -9.94 12.23
CA ARG A 525 -3.46 -11.19 12.57
C ARG A 525 -1.95 -11.05 12.52
N SER A 526 -1.25 -11.52 13.57
CA SER A 526 0.20 -11.63 13.58
C SER A 526 0.65 -13.03 13.14
N TYR A 527 1.88 -13.13 12.64
CA TYR A 527 2.50 -14.43 12.37
C TYR A 527 3.20 -14.97 13.62
N HIS A 528 2.79 -16.15 14.08
CA HIS A 528 3.33 -16.79 15.27
C HIS A 528 4.63 -17.54 15.01
N ARG A 529 5.74 -16.98 15.40
CA ARG A 529 6.98 -17.72 15.64
C ARG A 529 7.79 -17.05 16.74
N GLY A 530 7.37 -17.27 18.00
CA GLY A 530 8.19 -17.15 19.21
C GLY A 530 9.11 -15.92 19.38
N GLY A 531 8.62 -14.69 19.13
CA GLY A 531 9.41 -13.47 19.34
C GLY A 531 8.98 -12.64 20.55
N ALA A 532 9.82 -11.73 21.02
CA ALA A 532 9.51 -10.81 22.12
C ALA A 532 8.25 -9.95 21.87
N PRO A 533 7.98 -9.42 20.64
CA PRO A 533 6.76 -8.66 20.36
C PRO A 533 5.47 -9.47 20.61
N ILE A 534 5.49 -10.78 20.37
CA ILE A 534 4.32 -11.64 20.59
C ILE A 534 3.96 -11.71 22.07
N ARG A 535 4.95 -11.64 22.98
CA ARG A 535 4.71 -11.69 24.44
C ARG A 535 4.01 -10.45 24.98
N SER A 536 4.17 -9.31 24.30
CA SER A 536 3.54 -8.04 24.67
C SER A 536 2.16 -7.86 24.06
N LYS A 537 1.68 -8.83 23.26
CA LYS A 537 0.39 -8.77 22.57
C LYS A 537 -0.58 -9.82 23.09
N PRO A 538 -1.82 -9.44 23.44
CA PRO A 538 -2.81 -10.39 23.91
C PRO A 538 -3.12 -11.43 22.83
N PHE A 539 -3.22 -12.71 23.22
CA PHE A 539 -3.47 -13.86 22.34
C PHE A 539 -2.47 -13.98 21.17
N ALA A 540 -1.31 -13.32 21.28
CA ALA A 540 -0.32 -13.24 20.22
C ALA A 540 -0.91 -12.69 18.89
N GLN A 541 -1.87 -11.77 18.97
CA GLN A 541 -2.47 -11.04 17.87
C GLN A 541 -2.17 -9.55 17.99
N ASN A 542 -2.18 -8.85 16.87
CA ASN A 542 -2.02 -7.40 16.86
C ASN A 542 -3.39 -6.74 17.08
N LEU A 543 -3.81 -6.67 18.36
CA LEU A 543 -5.10 -6.12 18.78
C LEU A 543 -5.00 -4.64 19.19
N ALA A 544 -4.18 -3.88 18.47
CA ALA A 544 -4.01 -2.44 18.67
C ALA A 544 -4.87 -1.59 17.68
N GLY A 545 -5.92 -2.18 17.14
CA GLY A 545 -6.82 -1.49 16.22
C GLY A 545 -7.78 -0.56 16.94
N LEU A 546 -8.04 0.64 16.37
CA LEU A 546 -9.16 1.49 16.78
C LEU A 546 -10.50 0.76 16.63
N TYR A 547 -10.57 -0.09 15.63
CA TYR A 547 -11.67 -1.02 15.37
C TYR A 547 -11.16 -2.45 15.48
N ASP A 548 -12.04 -3.37 15.86
CA ASP A 548 -11.68 -4.79 15.79
C ASP A 548 -11.53 -5.27 14.33
N GLY A 549 -11.14 -6.52 14.14
CA GLY A 549 -10.97 -7.08 12.79
C GLY A 549 -12.24 -7.10 11.92
N PHE A 550 -13.43 -6.99 12.53
CA PHE A 550 -14.74 -6.87 11.85
C PHE A 550 -15.23 -5.43 11.73
N ARG A 551 -14.38 -4.43 11.98
CA ARG A 551 -14.66 -2.99 11.92
C ARG A 551 -15.64 -2.50 13.01
N ARG A 552 -15.85 -3.27 14.08
CA ARG A 552 -16.61 -2.82 15.24
C ARG A 552 -15.77 -1.82 16.05
N PRO A 553 -16.32 -0.64 16.42
CA PRO A 553 -15.54 0.38 17.12
C PRO A 553 -15.23 -0.07 18.56
N LYS A 554 -14.01 0.19 19.02
CA LYS A 554 -13.62 0.04 20.43
C LYS A 554 -13.83 1.37 21.19
N ALA A 555 -13.65 1.34 22.53
CA ALA A 555 -13.79 2.52 23.40
C ALA A 555 -12.82 3.66 23.06
N VAL A 556 -11.72 3.39 22.37
CA VAL A 556 -10.76 4.38 21.89
C VAL A 556 -11.31 5.28 20.77
N VAL A 557 -12.28 4.80 19.96
CA VAL A 557 -12.83 5.53 18.81
C VAL A 557 -13.38 6.91 19.17
N PRO A 558 -14.30 7.08 20.15
CA PRO A 558 -14.77 8.41 20.53
C PRO A 558 -13.68 9.33 21.08
N VAL A 559 -12.63 8.77 21.70
CA VAL A 559 -11.47 9.53 22.21
C VAL A 559 -10.67 10.11 21.05
N VAL A 560 -10.30 9.30 20.07
CA VAL A 560 -9.57 9.74 18.87
C VAL A 560 -10.37 10.81 18.12
N LYS A 561 -11.67 10.59 17.92
CA LYS A 561 -12.57 11.56 17.27
C LYS A 561 -12.55 12.92 17.97
N ALA A 562 -12.65 12.93 19.31
CA ALA A 562 -12.62 14.17 20.09
C ALA A 562 -11.29 14.91 19.96
N LYS A 563 -10.16 14.17 19.98
CA LYS A 563 -8.80 14.74 19.86
C LYS A 563 -8.55 15.32 18.47
N PHE A 564 -8.92 14.61 17.40
CA PHE A 564 -8.78 15.12 16.04
C PHE A 564 -9.62 16.36 15.78
N ALA A 565 -10.82 16.45 16.36
CA ALA A 565 -11.67 17.63 16.28
C ALA A 565 -11.09 18.84 17.04
N GLN A 566 -10.38 18.63 18.15
CA GLN A 566 -9.69 19.70 18.88
C GLN A 566 -8.55 20.31 18.07
N LYS A 567 -7.75 19.48 17.37
CA LYS A 567 -6.66 19.96 16.51
C LYS A 567 -7.17 20.82 15.36
N ALA A 568 -8.25 20.44 14.70
CA ALA A 568 -8.86 21.21 13.63
C ALA A 568 -9.24 22.63 14.08
N LYS A 569 -9.82 22.80 15.29
CA LYS A 569 -10.17 24.12 15.85
C LYS A 569 -8.95 25.00 16.18
N ILE A 570 -7.79 24.42 16.42
CA ILE A 570 -6.55 25.17 16.67
C ILE A 570 -5.99 25.68 15.33
N GLU A 571 -6.11 24.91 14.26
CA GLU A 571 -5.64 25.28 12.94
C GLU A 571 -6.50 26.36 12.26
N GLU A 572 -7.78 26.48 12.63
CA GLU A 572 -8.70 27.52 12.16
C GLU A 572 -8.50 28.89 12.85
N ARG A 573 -7.70 28.97 13.92
CA ARG A 573 -7.40 30.19 14.68
C ARG A 573 -6.03 30.77 14.34
#